data_b90cebfd5be5bbe48caa0ab40f832f27
#
_entry.id   b90cebfd5be5bbe48caa0ab40f832f27
#
_cell.length_a   1.000
_cell.length_b   1.000
_cell.length_c   1.000
_cell.angle_alpha   90.00
_cell.angle_beta   90.00
_cell.angle_gamma   90.00
#
_symmetry.space_group_name_H-M   'P 1'
#
loop_
_entity.id
_entity.type
_entity.pdbx_description
1 polymer ?
#
loop_
_entity_poly.entity_id
_entity_poly.type
_entity_poly.pdbx_seq_one_letter_code
_entity_poly.pdbx_strand_id
1 'polypeptide(L)'
;MSLWITLQDVAQTTRKTISVGTPSGTQVLEIDIPAGINDGDTVQYPGLAPGGLDLMITYRIHANPRWSRQGPHLTTEHAVSVWDLILGTETLVRDILGHQLSLAIPAGTQPGTTFRLRGRGLAQRGATAGDLLVRVQATIPENIPAGIIEAIKHSQNT
;
A
#
# COMPACT_ATOMS: atom_id res chain seq x y z
N MET A 1 -26.05 1.23 -5.05
CA MET A 1 -25.12 0.41 -5.83
C MET A 1 -23.80 0.29 -5.07
N SER A 2 -23.22 -0.87 -5.00
CA SER A 2 -21.92 -1.07 -4.37
C SER A 2 -20.87 -1.44 -5.43
N LEU A 3 -19.67 -0.87 -5.29
CA LEU A 3 -18.58 -1.12 -6.22
C LEU A 3 -17.32 -1.49 -5.41
N TRP A 4 -16.70 -2.61 -5.76
CA TRP A 4 -15.45 -3.05 -5.15
C TRP A 4 -14.27 -2.47 -5.89
N ILE A 5 -13.34 -1.86 -5.16
CA ILE A 5 -12.14 -1.24 -5.69
C ILE A 5 -10.90 -1.70 -4.90
N THR A 6 -9.73 -1.39 -5.42
CA THR A 6 -8.45 -1.73 -4.80
C THR A 6 -7.86 -0.52 -4.08
N LEU A 7 -6.85 -0.76 -3.23
CA LEU A 7 -6.10 0.33 -2.61
C LEU A 7 -5.39 1.20 -3.65
N GLN A 8 -4.97 0.61 -4.77
CA GLN A 8 -4.36 1.37 -5.86
C GLN A 8 -5.34 2.38 -6.46
N ASP A 9 -6.62 2.01 -6.55
CA ASP A 9 -7.67 2.93 -7.03
C ASP A 9 -7.89 4.11 -6.09
N VAL A 10 -7.65 3.92 -4.79
CA VAL A 10 -7.80 4.95 -3.76
C VAL A 10 -6.62 5.89 -3.69
N ALA A 11 -5.44 5.42 -4.10
CA ALA A 11 -4.18 6.16 -3.96
C ALA A 11 -4.13 7.45 -4.78
N GLN A 12 -4.90 7.51 -5.86
CA GLN A 12 -5.04 8.70 -6.70
C GLN A 12 -6.43 8.70 -7.33
N THR A 13 -6.86 9.84 -7.86
CA THR A 13 -8.12 9.91 -8.59
C THR A 13 -8.07 8.98 -9.80
N THR A 14 -9.02 8.07 -9.88
CA THR A 14 -9.07 7.03 -10.92
C THR A 14 -10.39 7.12 -11.66
N ARG A 15 -10.34 6.96 -12.98
CA ARG A 15 -11.54 6.85 -13.81
C ARG A 15 -11.81 5.38 -14.11
N LYS A 16 -13.06 4.96 -13.86
CA LYS A 16 -13.51 3.59 -14.15
C LYS A 16 -14.74 3.57 -14.99
N THR A 17 -14.84 2.55 -15.83
CA THR A 17 -16.03 2.23 -16.60
C THR A 17 -16.85 1.18 -15.86
N ILE A 18 -18.13 1.46 -15.62
CA ILE A 18 -19.04 0.52 -14.96
C ILE A 18 -20.24 0.25 -15.86
N SER A 19 -20.87 -0.90 -15.64
CA SER A 19 -22.10 -1.29 -16.33
C SER A 19 -23.27 -1.22 -15.35
N VAL A 20 -24.32 -0.52 -15.75
CA VAL A 20 -25.55 -0.38 -14.95
C VAL A 20 -26.71 -1.01 -15.70
N GLY A 21 -27.45 -1.89 -15.03
CA GLY A 21 -28.66 -2.48 -15.62
C GLY A 21 -29.79 -1.44 -15.76
N THR A 22 -30.44 -1.43 -16.92
CA THR A 22 -31.59 -0.58 -17.21
C THR A 22 -32.73 -1.44 -17.73
N PRO A 23 -34.00 -0.93 -17.73
CA PRO A 23 -35.11 -1.67 -18.31
C PRO A 23 -34.93 -2.00 -19.79
N SER A 24 -34.12 -1.23 -20.49
CA SER A 24 -33.84 -1.41 -21.93
C SER A 24 -32.52 -2.12 -22.22
N GLY A 25 -31.81 -2.63 -21.19
CA GLY A 25 -30.54 -3.32 -21.34
C GLY A 25 -29.48 -2.79 -20.36
N THR A 26 -28.21 -2.92 -20.75
CA THR A 26 -27.08 -2.46 -19.95
C THR A 26 -26.54 -1.15 -20.48
N GLN A 27 -26.36 -0.17 -19.60
CA GLN A 27 -25.71 1.10 -19.92
C GLN A 27 -24.32 1.12 -19.33
N VAL A 28 -23.33 1.56 -20.14
CA VAL A 28 -21.94 1.71 -19.71
C VAL A 28 -21.71 3.17 -19.33
N LEU A 29 -21.18 3.39 -18.14
CA LEU A 29 -20.90 4.72 -17.60
C LEU A 29 -19.43 4.85 -17.20
N GLU A 30 -18.86 6.03 -17.42
CA GLU A 30 -17.58 6.40 -16.85
C GLU A 30 -17.78 7.20 -15.56
N ILE A 31 -17.07 6.80 -14.50
CA ILE A 31 -17.11 7.50 -13.22
C ILE A 31 -15.71 7.84 -12.75
N ASP A 32 -15.60 8.98 -12.08
CA ASP A 32 -14.35 9.36 -11.40
C ASP A 32 -14.43 8.93 -9.95
N ILE A 33 -13.45 8.12 -9.52
CA ILE A 33 -13.33 7.69 -8.12
C ILE A 33 -12.42 8.70 -7.41
N PRO A 34 -12.95 9.46 -6.45
CA PRO A 34 -12.11 10.41 -5.71
C PRO A 34 -11.00 9.71 -4.94
N ALA A 35 -9.82 10.33 -4.93
CA ALA A 35 -8.71 9.83 -4.13
C ALA A 35 -9.05 9.88 -2.62
N GLY A 36 -8.53 8.95 -1.85
CA GLY A 36 -8.68 8.94 -0.39
C GLY A 36 -10.01 8.39 0.13
N ILE A 37 -10.79 7.72 -0.71
CA ILE A 37 -12.06 7.08 -0.30
C ILE A 37 -11.78 6.03 0.79
N ASN A 38 -12.67 5.98 1.80
CA ASN A 38 -12.66 4.94 2.82
C ASN A 38 -13.67 3.83 2.48
N ASP A 39 -13.43 2.63 3.00
CA ASP A 39 -14.37 1.52 2.85
C ASP A 39 -15.74 1.90 3.43
N GLY A 40 -16.78 1.73 2.63
CA GLY A 40 -18.14 2.09 2.99
C GLY A 40 -18.57 3.51 2.65
N ASP A 41 -17.67 4.34 2.10
CA ASP A 41 -18.04 5.69 1.67
C ASP A 41 -18.98 5.65 0.48
N THR A 42 -19.98 6.53 0.48
CA THR A 42 -20.93 6.69 -0.62
C THR A 42 -20.69 8.00 -1.34
N VAL A 43 -20.61 7.94 -2.66
CA VAL A 43 -20.44 9.11 -3.53
C VAL A 43 -21.67 9.27 -4.41
N GLN A 44 -22.17 10.51 -4.51
CA GLN A 44 -23.27 10.88 -5.35
C GLN A 44 -22.77 11.41 -6.70
N TYR A 45 -23.31 10.85 -7.78
CA TYR A 45 -23.01 11.29 -9.14
C TYR A 45 -24.30 11.86 -9.76
N PRO A 46 -24.47 13.18 -9.76
CA PRO A 46 -25.72 13.79 -10.22
C PRO A 46 -26.01 13.49 -11.69
N GLY A 47 -27.23 13.06 -11.96
CA GLY A 47 -27.74 12.87 -13.32
C GLY A 47 -27.18 11.68 -14.08
N LEU A 48 -26.34 10.83 -13.47
CA LEU A 48 -25.70 9.70 -14.16
C LEU A 48 -26.52 8.40 -14.12
N ALA A 49 -27.51 8.30 -13.25
CA ALA A 49 -28.37 7.12 -13.21
C ALA A 49 -29.35 7.14 -14.38
N PRO A 50 -29.91 5.98 -14.78
CA PRO A 50 -30.93 5.92 -15.84
C PRO A 50 -32.11 6.86 -15.57
N GLY A 51 -32.57 7.56 -16.61
CA GLY A 51 -33.62 8.54 -16.48
C GLY A 51 -33.18 9.90 -15.94
N GLY A 52 -31.87 10.18 -15.89
CA GLY A 52 -31.33 11.45 -15.40
C GLY A 52 -31.34 11.58 -13.90
N LEU A 53 -31.55 10.47 -13.17
CA LEU A 53 -31.50 10.44 -11.72
C LEU A 53 -30.07 10.45 -11.23
N ASP A 54 -29.90 10.74 -9.94
CA ASP A 54 -28.58 10.70 -9.31
C ASP A 54 -28.13 9.25 -9.07
N LEU A 55 -26.87 8.98 -9.36
CA LEU A 55 -26.26 7.68 -9.11
C LEU A 55 -25.53 7.73 -7.77
N MET A 56 -25.89 6.82 -6.86
CA MET A 56 -25.26 6.68 -5.57
C MET A 56 -24.42 5.41 -5.57
N ILE A 57 -23.12 5.54 -5.34
CA ILE A 57 -22.20 4.40 -5.29
C ILE A 57 -21.57 4.33 -3.90
N THR A 58 -21.74 3.18 -3.25
CA THR A 58 -21.03 2.84 -2.03
C THR A 58 -19.80 2.06 -2.40
N TYR A 59 -18.64 2.58 -2.03
CA TYR A 59 -17.37 1.95 -2.35
C TYR A 59 -16.95 0.97 -1.27
N ARG A 60 -16.56 -0.23 -1.71
CA ARG A 60 -15.98 -1.27 -0.85
C ARG A 60 -14.56 -1.52 -1.33
N ILE A 61 -13.64 -1.63 -0.39
CA ILE A 61 -12.21 -1.75 -0.71
C ILE A 61 -11.74 -3.14 -0.37
N HIS A 62 -11.16 -3.84 -1.36
CA HIS A 62 -10.55 -5.15 -1.14
C HIS A 62 -9.38 -5.04 -0.18
N ALA A 63 -9.29 -5.97 0.77
CA ALA A 63 -8.10 -6.13 1.58
C ALA A 63 -6.91 -6.45 0.68
N ASN A 64 -5.76 -5.84 0.98
CA ASN A 64 -4.54 -6.07 0.22
C ASN A 64 -3.57 -6.86 1.09
N PRO A 65 -2.98 -7.98 0.59
CA PRO A 65 -2.04 -8.77 1.38
C PRO A 65 -0.72 -8.05 1.62
N ARG A 66 -0.41 -7.03 0.83
CA ARG A 66 0.88 -6.34 0.86
C ARG A 66 0.87 -5.05 1.68
N TRP A 67 -0.24 -4.31 1.67
CA TRP A 67 -0.37 -3.05 2.38
C TRP A 67 -1.55 -3.09 3.33
N SER A 68 -1.29 -2.70 4.59
CA SER A 68 -2.34 -2.44 5.57
C SER A 68 -2.60 -0.95 5.63
N ARG A 69 -3.87 -0.58 5.76
CA ARG A 69 -4.30 0.81 5.75
C ARG A 69 -4.71 1.28 7.15
N GLN A 70 -4.23 2.46 7.55
CA GLN A 70 -4.74 3.20 8.71
C GLN A 70 -4.97 4.65 8.27
N GLY A 71 -6.22 5.03 8.01
CA GLY A 71 -6.54 6.33 7.45
C GLY A 71 -5.84 6.51 6.10
N PRO A 72 -5.04 7.58 5.92
CA PRO A 72 -4.25 7.79 4.70
C PRO A 72 -2.88 7.08 4.74
N HIS A 73 -2.51 6.48 5.87
CA HIS A 73 -1.21 5.82 6.02
C HIS A 73 -1.28 4.36 5.58
N LEU A 74 -0.21 3.90 4.96
CA LEU A 74 -0.05 2.51 4.55
C LEU A 74 1.13 1.90 5.29
N THR A 75 0.99 0.64 5.68
CA THR A 75 2.08 -0.15 6.27
C THR A 75 2.37 -1.34 5.37
N THR A 76 3.63 -1.58 5.09
CA THR A 76 4.10 -2.76 4.38
C THR A 76 5.27 -3.38 5.09
N GLU A 77 5.49 -4.68 4.89
CA GLU A 77 6.66 -5.37 5.40
C GLU A 77 7.67 -5.57 4.29
N HIS A 78 8.95 -5.44 4.63
CA HIS A 78 10.05 -5.61 3.70
C HIS A 78 11.09 -6.53 4.31
N ALA A 79 11.36 -7.65 3.63
CA ALA A 79 12.33 -8.62 4.09
C ALA A 79 13.74 -8.18 3.69
N VAL A 80 14.66 -8.19 4.64
CA VAL A 80 16.06 -7.82 4.46
C VAL A 80 16.92 -8.90 5.10
N SER A 81 18.04 -9.26 4.48
CA SER A 81 18.92 -10.26 5.08
C SER A 81 19.49 -9.73 6.39
N VAL A 82 19.73 -10.64 7.33
CA VAL A 82 20.32 -10.27 8.63
C VAL A 82 21.68 -9.61 8.45
N TRP A 83 22.46 -10.00 7.43
CA TRP A 83 23.75 -9.38 7.14
C TRP A 83 23.60 -7.90 6.80
N ASP A 84 22.61 -7.57 5.98
CA ASP A 84 22.36 -6.19 5.59
C ASP A 84 21.86 -5.35 6.76
N LEU A 85 21.13 -5.93 7.71
CA LEU A 85 20.76 -5.24 8.93
C LEU A 85 21.93 -4.95 9.83
N ILE A 86 22.90 -5.86 9.88
CA ILE A 86 24.13 -5.68 10.67
C ILE A 86 25.03 -4.63 10.04
N LEU A 87 25.21 -4.70 8.73
CA LEU A 87 26.17 -3.86 8.00
C LEU A 87 25.58 -2.52 7.57
N GLY A 88 24.28 -2.42 7.49
CA GLY A 88 23.61 -1.33 6.82
C GLY A 88 23.52 -1.55 5.31
N THR A 89 22.50 -1.02 4.69
CA THR A 89 22.28 -1.17 3.25
C THR A 89 21.36 -0.08 2.73
N GLU A 90 21.32 0.07 1.40
CA GLU A 90 20.23 0.74 0.71
C GLU A 90 19.41 -0.30 -0.02
N THR A 91 18.09 -0.24 0.12
CA THR A 91 17.17 -1.16 -0.54
C THR A 91 16.11 -0.39 -1.29
N LEU A 92 15.51 -1.02 -2.29
CA LEU A 92 14.43 -0.43 -3.05
C LEU A 92 13.09 -0.93 -2.54
N VAL A 93 12.20 0.01 -2.25
CA VAL A 93 10.82 -0.28 -1.82
C VAL A 93 9.88 0.34 -2.84
N ARG A 94 8.78 -0.33 -3.14
CA ARG A 94 7.75 0.22 -4.02
C ARG A 94 6.62 0.82 -3.21
N ASP A 95 6.16 2.00 -3.63
CA ASP A 95 4.96 2.59 -3.07
C ASP A 95 3.71 1.99 -3.72
N ILE A 96 2.53 2.45 -3.29
CA ILE A 96 1.24 1.93 -3.78
C ILE A 96 1.04 2.24 -5.28
N LEU A 97 1.68 3.27 -5.80
CA LEU A 97 1.61 3.65 -7.22
C LEU A 97 2.66 2.93 -8.08
N GLY A 98 3.52 2.12 -7.47
CA GLY A 98 4.56 1.38 -8.17
C GLY A 98 5.88 2.12 -8.34
N HIS A 99 6.03 3.32 -7.77
CA HIS A 99 7.29 4.04 -7.80
C HIS A 99 8.33 3.35 -6.92
N GLN A 100 9.54 3.22 -7.41
CA GLN A 100 10.65 2.69 -6.63
C GLN A 100 11.28 3.79 -5.79
N LEU A 101 11.40 3.51 -4.49
CA LEU A 101 11.96 4.43 -3.51
C LEU A 101 13.20 3.79 -2.89
N SER A 102 14.27 4.56 -2.77
CA SER A 102 15.47 4.12 -2.07
C SER A 102 15.28 4.31 -0.57
N LEU A 103 15.51 3.25 0.19
CA LEU A 103 15.44 3.26 1.65
C LEU A 103 16.82 2.94 2.21
N ALA A 104 17.40 3.91 2.95
CA ALA A 104 18.67 3.70 3.65
C ALA A 104 18.39 3.03 5.00
N ILE A 105 18.98 1.87 5.22
CA ILE A 105 18.89 1.09 6.47
C ILE A 105 20.21 1.20 7.19
N PRO A 106 20.27 1.88 8.35
CA PRO A 106 21.52 2.02 9.10
C PRO A 106 22.04 0.68 9.61
N ALA A 107 23.36 0.58 9.77
CA ALA A 107 23.98 -0.58 10.40
C ALA A 107 23.43 -0.80 11.81
N GLY A 108 23.19 -2.06 12.18
CA GLY A 108 22.65 -2.40 13.48
C GLY A 108 21.15 -2.21 13.63
N THR A 109 20.42 -2.03 12.52
CA THR A 109 18.95 -1.93 12.56
C THR A 109 18.35 -3.25 13.03
N GLN A 110 17.45 -3.16 14.01
CA GLN A 110 16.77 -4.33 14.56
C GLN A 110 15.58 -4.76 13.70
N PRO A 111 15.30 -6.06 13.60
CA PRO A 111 14.06 -6.54 12.98
C PRO A 111 12.85 -5.93 13.68
N GLY A 112 11.82 -5.59 12.88
CA GLY A 112 10.63 -4.93 13.40
C GLY A 112 10.72 -3.40 13.44
N THR A 113 11.87 -2.82 13.11
CA THR A 113 12.02 -1.38 12.99
C THR A 113 11.16 -0.87 11.82
N THR A 114 10.44 0.24 12.05
CA THR A 114 9.59 0.85 11.04
C THR A 114 10.22 2.14 10.54
N PHE A 115 10.34 2.25 9.22
CA PHE A 115 10.82 3.46 8.55
C PHE A 115 9.64 4.19 7.92
N ARG A 116 9.62 5.51 8.06
CA ARG A 116 8.55 6.34 7.51
C ARG A 116 9.00 7.01 6.23
N LEU A 117 8.26 6.77 5.15
CA LEU A 117 8.43 7.46 3.88
C LEU A 117 7.31 8.47 3.71
N ARG A 118 7.61 9.73 3.95
CA ARG A 118 6.60 10.79 3.99
C ARG A 118 5.98 11.03 2.62
N GLY A 119 4.65 11.18 2.61
CA GLY A 119 3.89 11.47 1.41
C GLY A 119 3.74 10.31 0.44
N ARG A 120 4.11 9.08 0.83
CA ARG A 120 4.03 7.89 -0.03
C ARG A 120 2.89 6.95 0.32
N GLY A 121 1.99 7.37 1.16
CA GLY A 121 0.73 6.66 1.46
C GLY A 121 -0.38 7.05 0.50
N LEU A 122 -1.60 7.09 1.00
CA LEU A 122 -2.78 7.41 0.20
C LEU A 122 -2.98 8.92 0.10
N ALA A 123 -3.47 9.36 -1.06
CA ALA A 123 -3.86 10.75 -1.25
C ALA A 123 -5.03 11.12 -0.33
N GLN A 124 -5.10 12.38 0.08
CA GLN A 124 -6.18 12.93 0.89
C GLN A 124 -6.74 14.17 0.21
N ARG A 125 -8.05 14.41 0.40
CA ARG A 125 -8.66 15.65 -0.05
C ARG A 125 -8.23 16.82 0.83
N GLY A 126 -7.75 17.90 0.22
CA GLY A 126 -7.39 19.13 0.91
C GLY A 126 -6.24 19.02 1.89
N ALA A 127 -5.45 17.94 1.81
CA ALA A 127 -4.30 17.71 2.68
C ALA A 127 -3.19 17.02 1.89
N THR A 128 -1.99 16.97 2.49
CA THR A 128 -0.88 16.19 1.93
C THR A 128 -1.20 14.71 2.00
N ALA A 129 -0.62 13.90 1.09
CA ALA A 129 -0.77 12.45 1.12
C ALA A 129 -0.26 11.89 2.46
N GLY A 130 -0.84 10.78 2.89
CA GLY A 130 -0.35 10.05 4.05
C GLY A 130 1.03 9.44 3.82
N ASP A 131 1.53 8.74 4.81
CA ASP A 131 2.88 8.19 4.80
C ASP A 131 2.88 6.68 4.51
N LEU A 132 3.96 6.19 3.95
CA LEU A 132 4.24 4.76 3.85
C LEU A 132 5.15 4.37 5.00
N LEU A 133 4.71 3.42 5.82
CA LEU A 133 5.47 2.85 6.90
C LEU A 133 6.02 1.50 6.45
N VAL A 134 7.34 1.38 6.40
CA VAL A 134 8.01 0.15 5.98
C VAL A 134 8.59 -0.54 7.21
N ARG A 135 8.03 -1.68 7.55
CA ARG A 135 8.50 -2.49 8.66
C ARG A 135 9.49 -3.53 8.16
N VAL A 136 10.71 -3.48 8.66
CA VAL A 136 11.78 -4.38 8.22
C VAL A 136 11.68 -5.70 8.96
N GLN A 137 11.77 -6.80 8.23
CA GLN A 137 11.85 -8.14 8.78
C GLN A 137 13.18 -8.74 8.38
N ALA A 138 13.80 -9.49 9.31
CA ALA A 138 15.06 -10.15 9.05
C ALA A 138 14.85 -11.51 8.40
N THR A 139 15.68 -11.83 7.41
CA THR A 139 15.79 -13.18 6.88
C THR A 139 17.18 -13.73 7.18
N ILE A 140 17.24 -14.98 7.56
CA ILE A 140 18.51 -15.67 7.81
C ILE A 140 18.84 -16.46 6.55
N PRO A 141 20.05 -16.26 5.94
CA PRO A 141 20.45 -17.02 4.77
C PRO A 141 20.47 -18.53 5.05
N GLU A 142 20.06 -19.33 4.08
CA GLU A 142 20.02 -20.79 4.23
C GLU A 142 21.43 -21.38 4.33
N ASN A 143 22.37 -20.84 3.56
CA ASN A 143 23.75 -21.34 3.53
C ASN A 143 24.67 -20.33 4.18
N ILE A 144 25.11 -20.64 5.40
CA ILE A 144 26.02 -19.79 6.15
C ILE A 144 27.44 -20.40 6.11
N PRO A 145 28.44 -19.64 5.61
CA PRO A 145 29.82 -20.12 5.59
C PRO A 145 30.33 -20.54 6.98
N ALA A 146 31.12 -21.60 7.02
CA ALA A 146 31.63 -22.13 8.28
C ALA A 146 32.43 -21.10 9.11
N GLY A 147 33.16 -20.22 8.44
CA GLY A 147 33.91 -19.17 9.12
C GLY A 147 33.01 -18.17 9.85
N ILE A 148 31.82 -17.88 9.29
CA ILE A 148 30.85 -17.01 9.96
C ILE A 148 30.26 -17.72 11.18
N ILE A 149 29.90 -19.00 11.05
CA ILE A 149 29.38 -19.79 12.16
C ILE A 149 30.41 -19.83 13.32
N GLU A 150 31.67 -20.06 13.02
CA GLU A 150 32.73 -20.05 14.04
C GLU A 150 32.88 -18.68 14.70
N ALA A 151 32.81 -17.61 13.94
CA ALA A 151 32.88 -16.26 14.47
C ALA A 151 31.73 -15.96 15.43
N ILE A 152 30.50 -16.40 15.08
CA ILE A 152 29.34 -16.25 15.94
C ILE A 152 29.53 -17.03 17.26
N LYS A 153 29.93 -18.29 17.17
CA LYS A 153 30.18 -19.11 18.36
C LYS A 153 31.21 -18.46 19.27
N HIS A 154 32.31 -17.99 18.71
CA HIS A 154 33.36 -17.30 19.44
C HIS A 154 32.83 -16.02 20.11
N SER A 155 32.04 -15.25 19.40
CA SER A 155 31.42 -14.04 19.94
C SER A 155 30.48 -14.31 21.11
N GLN A 156 29.75 -15.41 21.08
CA GLN A 156 28.82 -15.77 22.16
C GLN A 156 29.52 -16.24 23.41
N ASN A 157 30.76 -16.75 23.29
CA ASN A 157 31.55 -17.28 24.42
C ASN A 157 32.39 -16.21 25.13
N THR A 158 32.30 -14.96 24.72
CA THR A 158 32.93 -13.80 25.36
C THR A 158 31.97 -12.94 26.23
#